data_bf880f6afa9ff2f920d3e3cfb33643a0
#
_entry.id   bf880f6afa9ff2f920d3e3cfb33643a0
#
_cell.length_a   1.000
_cell.length_b   1.000
_cell.length_c   1.000
_cell.angle_alpha   90.00
_cell.angle_beta   90.00
_cell.angle_gamma   90.00
#
_symmetry.space_group_name_H-M   'P 1'
#
loop_
_entity.id
_entity.type
_entity.pdbx_description
1 polymer ?
#
loop_
_entity_poly.entity_id
_entity_poly.type
_entity_poly.pdbx_seq_one_letter_code
_entity_poly.pdbx_strand_id
1 'polypeptide(L)'
;MSAAVSGVAPGEQARLPDYTAGSLAQLLPSVAGVLDVPGHVDSLGLGSAPRVCTVLVDGPGARLLAERGGHAPFLRRAVAAQPDGVLRELRTAVPSTTATALATLGTGCAPGQHGVVGYTAF
;
A
#
# COMPACT_ATOMS: atom_id res chain seq x y z
N MET A 1 8.79 31.90 -0.13
CA MET A 1 8.03 31.40 -1.29
C MET A 1 7.49 30.02 -0.91
N SER A 2 6.21 29.97 -0.54
CA SER A 2 5.54 28.71 -0.17
C SER A 2 5.01 28.05 -1.41
N ALA A 3 5.56 26.90 -1.79
CA ALA A 3 5.01 26.05 -2.84
C ALA A 3 3.76 25.35 -2.29
N ALA A 4 2.59 25.80 -2.69
CA ALA A 4 1.34 25.12 -2.42
C ALA A 4 1.35 23.78 -3.14
N VAL A 5 1.29 22.67 -2.41
CA VAL A 5 1.03 21.34 -2.96
C VAL A 5 -0.41 21.34 -3.46
N SER A 6 -0.57 21.53 -4.77
CA SER A 6 -1.86 21.50 -5.44
C SER A 6 -2.37 20.05 -5.49
N GLY A 7 -3.49 19.76 -4.83
CA GLY A 7 -4.17 18.48 -5.01
C GLY A 7 -4.91 17.91 -3.79
N VAL A 8 -4.87 18.57 -2.64
CA VAL A 8 -5.64 18.15 -1.46
C VAL A 8 -6.91 18.99 -1.39
N ALA A 9 -8.08 18.37 -1.29
CA ALA A 9 -9.34 19.08 -1.08
C ALA A 9 -9.30 19.87 0.22
N PRO A 10 -9.94 21.08 0.28
CA PRO A 10 -9.98 21.87 1.50
C PRO A 10 -10.61 21.04 2.63
N GLY A 11 -9.82 20.71 3.66
CA GLY A 11 -10.28 19.93 4.82
C GLY A 11 -9.67 18.53 4.97
N GLU A 12 -9.02 17.98 3.95
CA GLU A 12 -8.31 16.71 4.06
C GLU A 12 -6.87 16.97 4.53
N GLN A 13 -6.68 16.92 5.84
CA GLN A 13 -5.33 16.97 6.42
C GLN A 13 -4.56 15.73 5.99
N ALA A 14 -3.36 15.92 5.41
CA ALA A 14 -2.44 14.83 5.13
C ALA A 14 -2.13 14.10 6.44
N ARG A 15 -2.75 12.94 6.63
CA ARG A 15 -2.49 12.10 7.80
C ARG A 15 -1.26 11.24 7.50
N LEU A 16 -0.29 11.27 8.39
CA LEU A 16 0.81 10.32 8.35
C LEU A 16 0.24 8.91 8.46
N PRO A 17 0.74 7.95 7.67
CA PRO A 17 0.32 6.57 7.78
C PRO A 17 0.73 6.00 9.15
N ASP A 18 -0.13 5.19 9.72
CA ASP A 18 0.28 4.28 10.78
C ASP A 18 0.96 3.08 10.12
N TYR A 19 2.28 3.01 10.22
CA TYR A 19 3.05 1.93 9.60
C TYR A 19 2.85 0.56 10.28
N THR A 20 2.17 0.53 11.43
CA THR A 20 1.83 -0.70 12.16
C THR A 20 0.40 -1.19 11.88
N ALA A 21 -0.43 -0.35 11.26
CA ALA A 21 -1.83 -0.67 10.99
C ALA A 21 -2.33 -0.09 9.65
N GLY A 22 -2.65 -0.98 8.70
CA GLY A 22 -3.22 -0.59 7.40
C GLY A 22 -2.25 0.12 6.47
N SER A 23 -0.98 -0.23 6.51
CA SER A 23 0.09 0.35 5.71
C SER A 23 0.67 -0.65 4.70
N LEU A 24 1.28 -0.10 3.65
CA LEU A 24 2.01 -0.88 2.64
C LEU A 24 3.16 -1.72 3.25
N ALA A 25 3.74 -1.27 4.38
CA ALA A 25 4.76 -2.01 5.11
C ALA A 25 4.30 -3.38 5.61
N GLN A 26 2.99 -3.58 5.79
CA GLN A 26 2.46 -4.83 6.30
C GLN A 26 2.20 -5.88 5.21
N LEU A 27 2.21 -5.51 3.93
CA LEU A 27 1.76 -6.41 2.86
C LEU A 27 2.67 -7.65 2.73
N LEU A 28 3.95 -7.47 2.45
CA LEU A 28 4.84 -8.63 2.27
C LEU A 28 5.10 -9.42 3.56
N PRO A 29 5.24 -8.80 4.74
CA PRO A 29 5.23 -9.56 6.00
C PRO A 29 3.97 -10.40 6.21
N SER A 30 2.77 -9.87 5.88
CA SER A 30 1.52 -10.65 5.95
C SER A 30 1.50 -11.79 4.93
N VAL A 31 1.98 -11.55 3.70
CA VAL A 31 2.14 -12.62 2.69
C VAL A 31 3.08 -13.72 3.20
N ALA A 32 4.18 -13.35 3.85
CA ALA A 32 5.08 -14.33 4.47
C ALA A 32 4.37 -15.12 5.58
N GLY A 33 3.53 -14.47 6.39
CA GLY A 33 2.68 -15.13 7.39
C GLY A 33 1.67 -16.10 6.78
N VAL A 34 1.04 -15.73 5.64
CA VAL A 34 0.14 -16.61 4.87
C VAL A 34 0.85 -17.88 4.41
N LEU A 35 2.14 -17.78 4.09
CA LEU A 35 2.99 -18.88 3.62
C LEU A 35 3.70 -19.64 4.77
N ASP A 36 3.30 -19.40 6.02
CA ASP A 36 3.87 -20.02 7.21
C ASP A 36 5.39 -19.80 7.38
N VAL A 37 5.91 -18.66 6.91
CA VAL A 37 7.32 -18.30 7.11
C VAL A 37 7.57 -17.99 8.58
N PRO A 38 8.52 -18.68 9.26
CA PRO A 38 8.78 -18.45 10.68
C PRO A 38 9.09 -16.98 11.00
N GLY A 39 8.50 -16.47 12.07
CA GLY A 39 8.68 -15.08 12.51
C GLY A 39 7.77 -14.07 11.83
N HIS A 40 6.91 -14.49 10.91
CA HIS A 40 5.92 -13.64 10.25
C HIS A 40 4.49 -14.02 10.63
N VAL A 41 3.62 -13.01 10.70
CA VAL A 41 2.20 -13.17 11.01
C VAL A 41 1.39 -12.43 9.95
N ASP A 42 0.30 -13.04 9.50
CA ASP A 42 -0.68 -12.36 8.65
C ASP A 42 -1.46 -11.30 9.44
N SER A 43 -0.89 -10.11 9.57
CA SER A 43 -1.51 -8.97 10.27
C SER A 43 -2.64 -8.31 9.47
N LEU A 44 -2.71 -8.57 8.17
CA LEU A 44 -3.75 -8.06 7.29
C LEU A 44 -4.95 -9.01 7.19
N GLY A 45 -4.85 -10.24 7.70
CA GLY A 45 -5.92 -11.23 7.61
C GLY A 45 -6.21 -11.64 6.17
N LEU A 46 -5.16 -11.89 5.38
CA LEU A 46 -5.26 -12.32 3.98
C LEU A 46 -5.76 -13.76 3.86
N GLY A 47 -5.63 -14.54 4.93
CA GLY A 47 -6.05 -15.93 5.01
C GLY A 47 -4.93 -16.91 4.63
N SER A 48 -5.24 -18.22 4.62
CA SER A 48 -4.27 -19.26 4.30
C SER A 48 -4.27 -19.56 2.80
N ALA A 49 -3.09 -19.65 2.19
CA ALA A 49 -2.93 -20.03 0.81
C ALA A 49 -1.61 -20.77 0.60
N PRO A 50 -1.57 -21.81 -0.25
CA PRO A 50 -0.34 -22.55 -0.54
C PRO A 50 0.63 -21.79 -1.46
N ARG A 51 0.15 -20.75 -2.11
CA ARG A 51 0.92 -19.89 -3.02
C ARG A 51 0.29 -18.51 -3.06
N VAL A 52 1.12 -17.48 -3.15
CA VAL A 52 0.69 -16.09 -3.30
C VAL A 52 1.40 -15.47 -4.50
N CYS A 53 0.66 -14.74 -5.31
CA CYS A 53 1.20 -13.90 -6.37
C CYS A 53 0.87 -12.44 -6.05
N THR A 54 1.88 -11.64 -5.78
CA THR A 54 1.72 -10.20 -5.55
C THR A 54 2.00 -9.46 -6.84
N VAL A 55 1.01 -8.72 -7.34
CA VAL A 55 1.15 -7.86 -8.52
C VAL A 55 1.15 -6.42 -8.07
N LEU A 56 2.28 -5.74 -8.26
CA LEU A 56 2.42 -4.32 -7.98
C LEU A 56 2.19 -3.51 -9.26
N VAL A 57 1.24 -2.57 -9.18
CA VAL A 57 0.98 -1.61 -10.26
C VAL A 57 1.32 -0.22 -9.72
N ASP A 58 2.37 0.37 -10.26
CA ASP A 58 2.85 1.69 -9.82
C ASP A 58 1.96 2.82 -10.37
N GLY A 59 1.74 3.85 -9.56
CA GLY A 59 1.02 5.06 -9.90
C GLY A 59 -0.48 5.05 -9.58
N PRO A 60 -1.30 4.07 -10.00
CA PRO A 60 -2.73 4.08 -9.69
C PRO A 60 -2.99 3.71 -8.23
N GLY A 61 -3.55 4.67 -7.47
CA GLY A 61 -4.09 4.43 -6.14
C GLY A 61 -5.57 4.04 -6.17
N ALA A 62 -6.12 3.63 -5.02
CA ALA A 62 -7.52 3.23 -4.88
C ALA A 62 -8.49 4.31 -5.36
N ARG A 63 -8.23 5.59 -5.05
CA ARG A 63 -9.05 6.71 -5.51
C ARG A 63 -9.06 6.84 -7.03
N LEU A 64 -7.90 6.77 -7.67
CA LEU A 64 -7.80 6.85 -9.13
C LEU A 64 -8.52 5.67 -9.80
N LEU A 65 -8.41 4.47 -9.22
CA LEU A 65 -9.12 3.29 -9.71
C LEU A 65 -10.64 3.46 -9.58
N ALA A 66 -11.13 4.06 -8.50
CA ALA A 66 -12.55 4.35 -8.32
C ALA A 66 -13.05 5.39 -9.35
N GLU A 67 -12.30 6.49 -9.53
CA GLU A 67 -12.65 7.58 -10.46
C GLU A 67 -12.57 7.15 -11.94
N ARG A 68 -11.62 6.28 -12.27
CA ARG A 68 -11.30 5.85 -13.64
C ARG A 68 -11.65 4.39 -13.94
N GLY A 69 -12.52 3.79 -13.13
CA GLY A 69 -12.90 2.36 -13.23
C GLY A 69 -13.45 1.96 -14.62
N GLY A 70 -13.93 2.91 -15.43
CA GLY A 70 -14.33 2.67 -16.82
C GLY A 70 -13.17 2.25 -17.72
N HIS A 71 -11.95 2.69 -17.44
CA HIS A 71 -10.74 2.34 -18.19
C HIS A 71 -10.06 1.04 -17.69
N ALA A 72 -10.50 0.52 -16.54
CA ALA A 72 -9.97 -0.71 -15.93
C ALA A 72 -11.09 -1.70 -15.60
N PRO A 73 -11.85 -2.19 -16.61
CA PRO A 73 -13.05 -3.01 -16.36
C PRO A 73 -12.72 -4.35 -15.69
N PHE A 74 -11.53 -4.91 -15.94
CA PHE A 74 -11.06 -6.12 -15.28
C PHE A 74 -10.85 -5.88 -13.77
N LEU A 75 -10.06 -4.86 -13.40
CA LEU A 75 -9.79 -4.54 -12.00
C LEU A 75 -11.07 -4.18 -11.24
N ARG A 76 -11.95 -3.38 -11.86
CA ARG A 76 -13.24 -3.05 -11.28
C ARG A 76 -14.09 -4.30 -10.98
N ARG A 77 -14.14 -5.25 -11.92
CA ARG A 77 -14.87 -6.51 -11.71
C ARG A 77 -14.21 -7.37 -10.65
N ALA A 78 -12.87 -7.45 -10.65
CA ALA A 78 -12.13 -8.20 -9.64
C ALA A 78 -12.38 -7.65 -8.23
N VAL A 79 -12.37 -6.32 -8.07
CA VAL A 79 -12.69 -5.65 -6.80
C VAL A 79 -14.16 -5.94 -6.39
N ALA A 80 -15.11 -5.80 -7.32
CA ALA A 80 -16.53 -6.02 -7.04
C ALA A 80 -16.89 -7.49 -6.77
N ALA A 81 -16.06 -8.42 -7.22
CA ALA A 81 -16.27 -9.86 -7.00
C ALA A 81 -15.68 -10.36 -5.67
N GLN A 82 -14.97 -9.51 -4.93
CA GLN A 82 -14.43 -9.88 -3.63
C GLN A 82 -15.55 -9.98 -2.58
N PRO A 83 -15.47 -10.96 -1.67
CA PRO A 83 -16.35 -10.99 -0.51
C PRO A 83 -16.21 -9.71 0.32
N ASP A 84 -17.28 -9.32 1.01
CA ASP A 84 -17.25 -8.17 1.91
C ASP A 84 -16.07 -8.28 2.90
N GLY A 85 -15.30 -7.21 2.99
CA GLY A 85 -14.15 -7.12 3.90
C GLY A 85 -12.80 -7.59 3.35
N VAL A 86 -12.73 -8.12 2.12
CA VAL A 86 -11.45 -8.55 1.52
C VAL A 86 -10.68 -7.39 0.87
N LEU A 87 -11.40 -6.39 0.33
CA LEU A 87 -10.73 -5.21 -0.20
C LEU A 87 -10.18 -4.34 0.95
N ARG A 88 -8.86 -4.29 1.06
CA ARG A 88 -8.19 -3.43 2.04
C ARG A 88 -7.52 -2.28 1.34
N GLU A 89 -7.84 -1.08 1.79
CA GLU A 89 -7.09 0.11 1.42
C GLU A 89 -5.88 0.24 2.34
N LEU A 90 -4.68 0.10 1.76
CA LEU A 90 -3.43 0.28 2.46
C LEU A 90 -2.89 1.68 2.18
N ARG A 91 -2.38 2.33 3.22
CA ARG A 91 -1.70 3.62 3.07
C ARG A 91 -0.26 3.40 2.60
N THR A 92 0.12 4.15 1.57
CA THR A 92 1.51 4.15 1.10
C THR A 92 2.42 4.97 2.04
N ALA A 93 3.74 4.91 1.80
CA ALA A 93 4.71 5.70 2.52
C ALA A 93 4.58 7.21 2.27
N VAL A 94 5.10 8.01 3.18
CA VAL A 94 5.23 9.47 3.02
C VAL A 94 6.70 9.84 3.12
N PRO A 95 7.24 10.53 2.09
CA PRO A 95 6.60 10.94 0.83
C PRO A 95 6.26 9.74 -0.07
N SER A 96 5.17 9.87 -0.84
CA SER A 96 4.64 8.80 -1.70
C SER A 96 5.39 8.68 -3.04
N THR A 97 6.73 8.62 -2.97
CA THR A 97 7.56 8.37 -4.16
C THR A 97 7.70 6.88 -4.40
N THR A 98 7.89 6.47 -5.64
CA THR A 98 8.12 5.07 -6.02
C THR A 98 9.25 4.43 -5.22
N ALA A 99 10.38 5.13 -5.06
CA ALA A 99 11.54 4.62 -4.32
C ALA A 99 11.20 4.35 -2.86
N THR A 100 10.58 5.31 -2.16
CA THR A 100 10.16 5.13 -0.76
C THR A 100 9.10 4.03 -0.62
N ALA A 101 8.11 4.00 -1.52
CA ALA A 101 7.04 3.01 -1.48
C ALA A 101 7.57 1.59 -1.72
N LEU A 102 8.47 1.40 -2.69
CA LEU A 102 9.09 0.10 -2.97
C LEU A 102 9.98 -0.37 -1.81
N ALA A 103 10.77 0.52 -1.21
CA ALA A 103 11.57 0.20 -0.04
C ALA A 103 10.68 -0.20 1.15
N THR A 104 9.61 0.57 1.40
CA THR A 104 8.62 0.25 2.45
C THR A 104 7.94 -1.10 2.21
N LEU A 105 7.51 -1.37 0.98
CA LEU A 105 6.91 -2.66 0.61
C LEU A 105 7.90 -3.81 0.80
N GLY A 106 9.11 -3.68 0.25
CA GLY A 106 10.10 -4.76 0.21
C GLY A 106 10.72 -5.09 1.57
N THR A 107 10.89 -4.09 2.43
CA THR A 107 11.49 -4.27 3.76
C THR A 107 10.47 -4.52 4.87
N GLY A 108 9.21 -4.16 4.65
CA GLY A 108 8.21 -4.16 5.72
C GLY A 108 8.43 -3.07 6.77
N CYS A 109 9.28 -2.07 6.50
CA CYS A 109 9.69 -1.04 7.44
C CYS A 109 9.16 0.34 7.05
N ALA A 110 9.06 1.23 8.02
CA ALA A 110 8.78 2.64 7.78
C ALA A 110 9.99 3.36 7.14
N PRO A 111 9.79 4.48 6.40
CA PRO A 111 10.88 5.22 5.76
C PRO A 111 12.03 5.60 6.68
N GLY A 112 11.73 5.97 7.94
CA GLY A 112 12.75 6.28 8.94
C GLY A 112 13.58 5.07 9.40
N GLN A 113 13.14 3.85 9.12
CA GLN A 113 13.85 2.62 9.47
C GLN A 113 14.70 2.09 8.30
N HIS A 114 14.18 2.14 7.07
CA HIS A 114 14.94 1.66 5.91
C HIS A 114 15.80 2.75 5.25
N GLY A 115 15.67 4.01 5.66
CA GLY A 115 16.54 5.11 5.24
C GLY A 115 16.28 5.67 3.82
N VAL A 116 15.33 5.15 3.06
CA VAL A 116 14.97 5.68 1.73
C VAL A 116 13.81 6.64 1.88
N VAL A 117 14.09 7.95 1.76
CA VAL A 117 13.09 9.01 1.91
C VAL A 117 13.05 9.87 0.66
N GLY A 118 11.92 9.86 -0.03
CA GLY A 118 11.82 10.50 -1.34
C GLY A 118 12.68 9.79 -2.38
N TYR A 119 13.64 10.52 -2.94
CA TYR A 119 14.63 10.01 -3.89
C TYR A 119 16.04 9.93 -3.27
N THR A 120 16.14 10.06 -1.96
CA THR A 120 17.40 10.06 -1.23
C THR A 120 17.48 8.85 -0.31
N ALA A 121 18.65 8.23 -0.25
CA ALA A 121 18.95 7.17 0.72
C ALA A 121 19.98 7.69 1.74
N PHE A 122 19.80 7.32 3.01
CA PHE A 122 20.66 7.69 4.14
C PHE A 122 21.27 6.47 4.80
#